data_f826f5ee8bed0dec21a147b2d6756600
#
_entry.id   f826f5ee8bed0dec21a147b2d6756600
#
_cell.length_a   1.000
_cell.length_b   1.000
_cell.length_c   1.000
_cell.angle_alpha   90.00
_cell.angle_beta   90.00
_cell.angle_gamma   90.00
#
_symmetry.space_group_name_H-M   'P 1'
#
loop_
_entity.id
_entity.type
_entity.pdbx_description
1 polymer ?
#
loop_
_entity_poly.entity_id
_entity_poly.type
_entity_poly.pdbx_seq_one_letter_code
_entity_poly.pdbx_strand_id
1 'polypeptide(L)'
;KLGKVIIGLLTDSAIASYKRLPFMNFEQRKIVIENIKGVSEVIAQETLDYIPNLRKLKPDFVVHGDDWKEGVQKETRRRVIGTLSEWNGQLIEVPYTKGISSTKLNSALKNIGITPEVRMRRFRRLLESKSIVRILEAHNGLTAKIIEETSIEDNGIRKEFDGIWISSLTDSVSKGKPDIGVIDFTSRLNTIEQVLESTTKPIILDGDSGGEVEHFIFMVRTLERLGVSAIIIEDKVGLKKNSLYGIDVGQKQDNVESFSNKIREG
;
A
#
# COMPACT_ATOMS: atom_id res chain seq x y z
N LYS A 1 -34.66 -17.16 -9.93
CA LYS A 1 -34.27 -15.75 -9.67
C LYS A 1 -34.74 -15.39 -8.28
N LEU A 2 -33.80 -14.95 -7.39
CA LEU A 2 -34.12 -14.63 -6.00
C LEU A 2 -34.61 -13.17 -5.81
N GLY A 3 -34.63 -12.35 -6.87
CA GLY A 3 -35.08 -10.96 -6.80
C GLY A 3 -34.05 -9.93 -7.25
N LYS A 4 -34.11 -8.71 -6.69
CA LYS A 4 -33.16 -7.62 -6.90
C LYS A 4 -31.81 -7.98 -6.24
N VAL A 5 -30.72 -7.86 -7.00
CA VAL A 5 -29.37 -8.16 -6.50
C VAL A 5 -28.69 -6.86 -6.07
N ILE A 6 -28.36 -6.76 -4.79
CA ILE A 6 -27.56 -5.69 -4.20
C ILE A 6 -26.21 -6.27 -3.78
N ILE A 7 -25.12 -5.63 -4.18
CA ILE A 7 -23.76 -6.09 -3.83
C ILE A 7 -23.15 -5.16 -2.80
N GLY A 8 -22.80 -5.71 -1.64
CA GLY A 8 -21.95 -5.04 -0.64
C GLY A 8 -20.48 -5.12 -1.07
N LEU A 9 -19.90 -4.01 -1.46
CA LEU A 9 -18.51 -3.92 -1.92
C LEU A 9 -17.63 -3.33 -0.83
N LEU A 10 -16.64 -4.11 -0.37
CA LEU A 10 -15.69 -3.63 0.63
C LEU A 10 -14.91 -2.40 0.14
N THR A 11 -14.86 -1.35 0.95
CA THR A 11 -14.04 -0.17 0.70
C THR A 11 -12.55 -0.51 0.76
N ASP A 12 -11.69 0.38 0.27
CA ASP A 12 -10.24 0.19 0.35
C ASP A 12 -9.77 0.13 1.80
N SER A 13 -10.34 0.96 2.68
CA SER A 13 -10.05 0.94 4.13
C SER A 13 -10.45 -0.39 4.78
N ALA A 14 -11.64 -0.91 4.45
CA ALA A 14 -12.09 -2.21 4.95
C ALA A 14 -11.15 -3.35 4.51
N ILE A 15 -10.71 -3.35 3.25
CA ILE A 15 -9.77 -4.34 2.73
C ILE A 15 -8.39 -4.19 3.39
N ALA A 16 -7.89 -2.96 3.53
CA ALA A 16 -6.58 -2.67 4.13
C ALA A 16 -6.45 -3.14 5.59
N SER A 17 -7.59 -3.32 6.29
CA SER A 17 -7.61 -3.78 7.68
C SER A 17 -7.19 -5.25 7.84
N TYR A 18 -7.32 -6.09 6.79
CA TYR A 18 -7.04 -7.52 6.91
C TYR A 18 -6.17 -8.12 5.81
N LYS A 19 -5.98 -7.42 4.69
CA LYS A 19 -5.12 -7.89 3.59
C LYS A 19 -4.60 -6.73 2.74
N ARG A 20 -3.75 -7.07 1.77
CA ARG A 20 -3.17 -6.15 0.81
C ARG A 20 -4.24 -5.49 -0.06
N LEU A 21 -4.08 -4.19 -0.33
CA LEU A 21 -4.97 -3.45 -1.24
C LEU A 21 -5.03 -4.08 -2.64
N PRO A 22 -6.22 -4.17 -3.24
CA PRO A 22 -6.38 -4.63 -4.62
C PRO A 22 -5.80 -3.62 -5.61
N PHE A 23 -5.54 -4.05 -6.84
CA PHE A 23 -5.06 -3.16 -7.92
C PHE A 23 -6.05 -2.06 -8.24
N MET A 24 -7.31 -2.41 -8.44
CA MET A 24 -8.39 -1.46 -8.64
C MET A 24 -8.81 -0.84 -7.30
N ASN A 25 -8.98 0.49 -7.29
CA ASN A 25 -9.55 1.18 -6.14
C ASN A 25 -11.07 0.92 -6.01
N PHE A 26 -11.67 1.41 -4.92
CA PHE A 26 -13.09 1.18 -4.66
C PHE A 26 -13.98 1.63 -5.84
N GLU A 27 -13.78 2.83 -6.37
CA GLU A 27 -14.60 3.36 -7.47
C GLU A 27 -14.46 2.53 -8.75
N GLN A 28 -13.25 2.13 -9.10
CA GLN A 28 -13.01 1.26 -10.26
C GLN A 28 -13.70 -0.10 -10.10
N ARG A 29 -13.58 -0.72 -8.91
CA ARG A 29 -14.26 -1.99 -8.61
C ARG A 29 -15.77 -1.84 -8.65
N LYS A 30 -16.31 -0.71 -8.13
CA LYS A 30 -17.71 -0.38 -8.14
C LYS A 30 -18.25 -0.30 -9.57
N ILE A 31 -17.59 0.47 -10.45
CA ILE A 31 -17.95 0.59 -11.87
C ILE A 31 -18.01 -0.79 -12.55
N VAL A 32 -17.01 -1.63 -12.33
CA VAL A 32 -17.00 -2.99 -12.91
C VAL A 32 -18.20 -3.80 -12.45
N ILE A 33 -18.51 -3.78 -11.16
CA ILE A 33 -19.59 -4.59 -10.59
C ILE A 33 -20.97 -4.04 -11.00
N GLU A 34 -21.16 -2.73 -11.07
CA GLU A 34 -22.40 -2.10 -11.52
C GLU A 34 -22.76 -2.48 -12.97
N ASN A 35 -21.76 -2.78 -13.79
CA ASN A 35 -21.93 -3.21 -15.18
C ASN A 35 -22.08 -4.74 -15.36
N ILE A 36 -22.09 -5.52 -14.27
CA ILE A 36 -22.37 -6.96 -14.34
C ILE A 36 -23.89 -7.15 -14.54
N LYS A 37 -24.24 -7.89 -15.59
CA LYS A 37 -25.65 -8.20 -15.88
C LYS A 37 -26.35 -8.86 -14.69
N GLY A 38 -27.42 -8.21 -14.22
CA GLY A 38 -28.24 -8.70 -13.11
C GLY A 38 -27.96 -8.02 -11.77
N VAL A 39 -26.89 -7.24 -11.65
CA VAL A 39 -26.65 -6.36 -10.50
C VAL A 39 -27.60 -5.17 -10.63
N SER A 40 -28.30 -4.89 -9.54
CA SER A 40 -29.25 -3.75 -9.48
C SER A 40 -28.66 -2.55 -8.74
N GLU A 41 -27.78 -2.80 -7.78
CA GLU A 41 -27.21 -1.75 -6.93
C GLU A 41 -25.90 -2.24 -6.31
N VAL A 42 -24.95 -1.33 -6.11
CA VAL A 42 -23.71 -1.57 -5.35
C VAL A 42 -23.65 -0.59 -4.20
N ILE A 43 -23.50 -1.12 -2.98
CA ILE A 43 -23.37 -0.31 -1.77
C ILE A 43 -21.97 -0.47 -1.15
N ALA A 44 -21.49 0.58 -0.50
CA ALA A 44 -20.23 0.51 0.24
C ALA A 44 -20.36 -0.38 1.48
N GLN A 45 -19.38 -1.27 1.67
CA GLN A 45 -19.19 -2.09 2.86
C GLN A 45 -17.95 -1.55 3.60
N GLU A 46 -18.18 -0.72 4.60
CA GLU A 46 -17.13 0.07 5.29
C GLU A 46 -16.23 -0.77 6.19
N THR A 47 -16.73 -1.91 6.65
CA THR A 47 -16.03 -2.80 7.57
C THR A 47 -16.28 -4.26 7.20
N LEU A 48 -15.56 -5.20 7.85
CA LEU A 48 -15.87 -6.64 7.74
C LEU A 48 -17.16 -7.04 8.47
N ASP A 49 -17.74 -6.13 9.25
CA ASP A 49 -19.02 -6.35 9.88
C ASP A 49 -20.17 -5.98 8.94
N TYR A 50 -20.94 -6.97 8.49
CA TYR A 50 -22.05 -6.78 7.56
C TYR A 50 -23.33 -6.27 8.23
N ILE A 51 -23.41 -6.34 9.55
CA ILE A 51 -24.66 -6.08 10.30
C ILE A 51 -25.26 -4.69 10.02
N PRO A 52 -24.48 -3.59 9.96
CA PRO A 52 -25.06 -2.27 9.67
C PRO A 52 -25.81 -2.23 8.34
N ASN A 53 -25.20 -2.77 7.27
CA ASN A 53 -25.82 -2.83 5.96
C ASN A 53 -27.01 -3.80 5.92
N LEU A 54 -26.91 -4.94 6.58
CA LEU A 54 -28.01 -5.92 6.66
C LEU A 54 -29.25 -5.35 7.35
N ARG A 55 -29.08 -4.66 8.48
CA ARG A 55 -30.19 -4.01 9.19
C ARG A 55 -30.85 -2.88 8.40
N LYS A 56 -30.05 -2.16 7.61
CA LYS A 56 -30.54 -1.10 6.71
C LYS A 56 -31.35 -1.66 5.56
N LEU A 57 -30.89 -2.74 4.94
CA LEU A 57 -31.47 -3.32 3.74
C LEU A 57 -32.55 -4.35 4.03
N LYS A 58 -32.46 -5.06 5.14
CA LYS A 58 -33.31 -6.22 5.51
C LYS A 58 -33.53 -7.19 4.34
N PRO A 59 -32.46 -7.75 3.75
CA PRO A 59 -32.60 -8.60 2.57
C PRO A 59 -33.29 -9.93 2.92
N ASP A 60 -34.09 -10.45 2.00
CA ASP A 60 -34.66 -11.81 2.13
C ASP A 60 -33.57 -12.88 2.10
N PHE A 61 -32.53 -12.64 1.30
CA PHE A 61 -31.41 -13.57 1.13
C PHE A 61 -30.08 -12.84 1.19
N VAL A 62 -29.13 -13.40 1.95
CA VAL A 62 -27.70 -13.08 1.84
C VAL A 62 -27.02 -14.24 1.12
N VAL A 63 -26.29 -13.96 0.05
CA VAL A 63 -25.54 -14.96 -0.71
C VAL A 63 -24.06 -14.71 -0.50
N HIS A 64 -23.32 -15.74 -0.08
CA HIS A 64 -21.87 -15.65 0.17
C HIS A 64 -21.16 -16.95 -0.26
N GLY A 65 -19.86 -16.87 -0.54
CA GLY A 65 -19.04 -18.05 -0.70
C GLY A 65 -18.93 -18.83 0.61
N ASP A 66 -18.73 -20.14 0.54
CA ASP A 66 -18.63 -20.99 1.74
C ASP A 66 -17.26 -20.94 2.43
N ASP A 67 -16.32 -20.15 1.90
CA ASP A 67 -14.97 -19.95 2.42
C ASP A 67 -14.90 -19.24 3.79
N TRP A 68 -15.98 -18.60 4.24
CA TRP A 68 -16.05 -17.95 5.55
C TRP A 68 -16.51 -18.85 6.70
N LYS A 69 -16.71 -20.14 6.45
CA LYS A 69 -17.03 -21.14 7.48
C LYS A 69 -15.89 -21.34 8.48
N GLU A 70 -14.69 -21.04 8.03
CA GLU A 70 -13.45 -21.13 8.81
C GLU A 70 -12.68 -19.80 8.78
N GLY A 71 -11.69 -19.67 9.66
CA GLY A 71 -10.83 -18.48 9.71
C GLY A 71 -11.50 -17.23 10.27
N VAL A 72 -11.01 -16.06 9.83
CA VAL A 72 -11.39 -14.72 10.38
C VAL A 72 -12.86 -14.41 10.28
N GLN A 73 -13.52 -14.89 9.23
CA GLN A 73 -14.90 -14.52 8.92
C GLN A 73 -15.93 -15.47 9.57
N LYS A 74 -15.49 -16.50 10.30
CA LYS A 74 -16.40 -17.41 11.00
C LYS A 74 -17.34 -16.69 11.96
N GLU A 75 -16.82 -15.75 12.71
CA GLU A 75 -17.63 -14.95 13.65
C GLU A 75 -18.58 -14.01 12.88
N THR A 76 -18.12 -13.40 11.81
CA THR A 76 -18.97 -12.58 10.92
C THR A 76 -20.13 -13.41 10.37
N ARG A 77 -19.86 -14.63 9.91
CA ARG A 77 -20.90 -15.57 9.44
C ARG A 77 -21.96 -15.84 10.53
N ARG A 78 -21.52 -16.16 11.75
CA ARG A 78 -22.42 -16.40 12.87
C ARG A 78 -23.33 -15.19 13.17
N ARG A 79 -22.75 -14.00 13.17
CA ARG A 79 -23.48 -12.74 13.38
C ARG A 79 -24.48 -12.46 12.26
N VAL A 80 -24.10 -12.71 11.00
CA VAL A 80 -24.99 -12.57 9.85
C VAL A 80 -26.21 -13.48 9.99
N ILE A 81 -26.03 -14.77 10.34
CA ILE A 81 -27.15 -15.71 10.57
C ILE A 81 -28.06 -15.19 11.67
N GLY A 82 -27.51 -14.77 12.82
CA GLY A 82 -28.29 -14.23 13.94
C GLY A 82 -29.06 -12.97 13.55
N THR A 83 -28.44 -12.08 12.77
CA THR A 83 -29.11 -10.86 12.33
C THR A 83 -30.22 -11.12 11.33
N LEU A 84 -30.01 -12.02 10.37
CA LEU A 84 -31.03 -12.41 9.38
C LEU A 84 -32.29 -12.97 10.05
N SER A 85 -32.15 -13.69 11.16
CA SER A 85 -33.29 -14.24 11.90
C SER A 85 -34.21 -13.17 12.51
N GLU A 86 -33.73 -11.92 12.66
CA GLU A 86 -34.55 -10.79 13.15
C GLU A 86 -35.74 -10.47 12.22
N TRP A 87 -35.68 -10.87 10.92
CA TRP A 87 -36.75 -10.65 9.93
C TRP A 87 -37.02 -11.84 9.00
N ASN A 88 -36.70 -13.07 9.41
CA ASN A 88 -36.82 -14.30 8.63
C ASN A 88 -35.98 -14.35 7.35
N GLY A 89 -34.90 -13.55 7.24
CA GLY A 89 -33.96 -13.63 6.15
C GLY A 89 -33.14 -14.91 6.17
N GLN A 90 -32.61 -15.33 5.03
CA GLN A 90 -31.90 -16.59 4.88
C GLN A 90 -30.48 -16.38 4.34
N LEU A 91 -29.54 -17.17 4.84
CA LEU A 91 -28.19 -17.26 4.29
C LEU A 91 -28.12 -18.38 3.24
N ILE A 92 -27.69 -18.05 2.04
CA ILE A 92 -27.40 -19.01 0.96
C ILE A 92 -25.88 -19.05 0.76
N GLU A 93 -25.27 -20.20 0.96
CA GLU A 93 -23.85 -20.41 0.75
C GLU A 93 -23.61 -21.15 -0.57
N VAL A 94 -22.73 -20.58 -1.41
CA VAL A 94 -22.32 -21.20 -2.67
C VAL A 94 -20.89 -21.70 -2.57
N PRO A 95 -20.56 -22.81 -3.22
CA PRO A 95 -19.18 -23.31 -3.21
C PRO A 95 -18.21 -22.27 -3.75
N TYR A 96 -17.10 -22.05 -3.05
CA TYR A 96 -16.06 -21.15 -3.50
C TYR A 96 -15.39 -21.67 -4.77
N THR A 97 -15.22 -20.82 -5.77
CA THR A 97 -14.59 -21.20 -7.05
C THR A 97 -13.10 -21.47 -6.85
N LYS A 98 -12.71 -22.75 -6.94
CA LYS A 98 -11.31 -23.14 -6.81
C LYS A 98 -10.47 -22.60 -7.97
N GLY A 99 -9.24 -22.19 -7.67
CA GLY A 99 -8.26 -21.83 -8.71
C GLY A 99 -8.17 -20.35 -9.05
N ILE A 100 -9.17 -19.54 -8.70
CA ILE A 100 -9.16 -18.09 -8.90
C ILE A 100 -9.15 -17.42 -7.53
N SER A 101 -8.06 -16.73 -7.19
CA SER A 101 -7.99 -15.93 -5.96
C SER A 101 -7.19 -14.66 -6.21
N SER A 102 -7.50 -13.60 -5.46
CA SER A 102 -6.69 -12.36 -5.48
C SER A 102 -5.23 -12.62 -5.08
N THR A 103 -4.98 -13.64 -4.26
CA THR A 103 -3.63 -14.05 -3.88
C THR A 103 -2.85 -14.60 -5.08
N LYS A 104 -3.46 -15.46 -5.88
CA LYS A 104 -2.82 -16.00 -7.11
C LYS A 104 -2.58 -14.91 -8.15
N LEU A 105 -3.54 -14.01 -8.34
CA LEU A 105 -3.37 -12.85 -9.23
C LEU A 105 -2.23 -11.94 -8.75
N ASN A 106 -2.16 -11.64 -7.46
CA ASN A 106 -1.06 -10.87 -6.89
C ASN A 106 0.30 -11.56 -7.07
N SER A 107 0.36 -12.90 -6.92
CA SER A 107 1.59 -13.67 -7.16
C SER A 107 2.01 -13.63 -8.64
N ALA A 108 1.08 -13.75 -9.57
CA ALA A 108 1.37 -13.65 -10.99
C ALA A 108 1.89 -12.24 -11.36
N LEU A 109 1.30 -11.20 -10.78
CA LEU A 109 1.73 -9.81 -11.01
C LEU A 109 3.09 -9.49 -10.39
N LYS A 110 3.51 -10.18 -9.32
CA LYS A 110 4.88 -10.09 -8.80
C LYS A 110 5.93 -10.51 -9.84
N ASN A 111 5.61 -11.50 -10.67
CA ASN A 111 6.51 -12.00 -11.70
C ASN A 111 6.54 -11.10 -12.96
N ILE A 112 5.49 -10.35 -13.21
CA ILE A 112 5.36 -9.44 -14.37
C ILE A 112 5.88 -8.04 -14.03
N GLY A 113 5.91 -7.68 -12.74
CA GLY A 113 6.18 -6.33 -12.25
C GLY A 113 4.93 -5.45 -12.26
N ILE A 114 5.11 -4.20 -11.88
CA ILE A 114 4.06 -3.16 -11.91
C ILE A 114 4.59 -1.90 -12.59
N THR A 115 3.69 -1.13 -13.19
CA THR A 115 4.06 0.15 -13.80
C THR A 115 4.37 1.21 -12.73
N PRO A 116 5.19 2.23 -13.07
CA PRO A 116 5.45 3.37 -12.19
C PRO A 116 4.19 3.99 -11.60
N GLU A 117 3.17 4.25 -12.42
CA GLU A 117 1.91 4.88 -11.99
C GLU A 117 1.17 4.03 -10.96
N VAL A 118 1.12 2.71 -11.17
CA VAL A 118 0.45 1.78 -10.24
C VAL A 118 1.15 1.81 -8.89
N ARG A 119 2.50 1.82 -8.87
CA ARG A 119 3.31 1.88 -7.65
C ARG A 119 3.08 3.18 -6.87
N MET A 120 3.14 4.33 -7.56
CA MET A 120 2.94 5.65 -6.97
C MET A 120 1.53 5.82 -6.40
N ARG A 121 0.50 5.48 -7.19
CA ARG A 121 -0.91 5.53 -6.74
C ARG A 121 -1.18 4.63 -5.55
N ARG A 122 -0.51 3.47 -5.47
CA ARG A 122 -0.65 2.54 -4.37
C ARG A 122 -0.22 3.17 -3.04
N PHE A 123 0.85 3.95 -3.01
CA PHE A 123 1.30 4.63 -1.79
C PHE A 123 0.26 5.62 -1.29
N ARG A 124 -0.28 6.47 -2.16
CA ARG A 124 -1.35 7.41 -1.81
C ARG A 124 -2.57 6.70 -1.23
N ARG A 125 -3.01 5.63 -1.89
CA ARG A 125 -4.13 4.81 -1.40
C ARG A 125 -3.86 4.17 -0.04
N LEU A 126 -2.62 3.77 0.25
CA LEU A 126 -2.24 3.26 1.57
C LEU A 126 -2.38 4.33 2.64
N LEU A 127 -1.91 5.55 2.37
CA LEU A 127 -2.06 6.69 3.29
C LEU A 127 -3.53 7.04 3.56
N GLU A 128 -4.39 6.93 2.56
CA GLU A 128 -5.84 7.17 2.68
C GLU A 128 -6.59 6.03 3.39
N SER A 129 -6.10 4.80 3.31
CA SER A 129 -6.81 3.59 3.74
C SER A 129 -6.36 3.03 5.09
N LYS A 130 -5.19 3.43 5.58
CA LYS A 130 -4.59 2.92 6.82
C LYS A 130 -4.26 4.05 7.79
N SER A 131 -4.53 3.85 9.06
CA SER A 131 -4.09 4.78 10.11
C SER A 131 -2.56 4.78 10.29
N ILE A 132 -1.90 3.66 10.01
CA ILE A 132 -0.45 3.50 10.07
C ILE A 132 0.01 2.70 8.85
N VAL A 133 0.94 3.28 8.09
CA VAL A 133 1.63 2.61 6.97
C VAL A 133 3.00 2.14 7.46
N ARG A 134 3.27 0.83 7.35
CA ARG A 134 4.52 0.21 7.83
C ARG A 134 5.52 0.13 6.71
N ILE A 135 6.59 0.89 6.83
CA ILE A 135 7.68 0.94 5.86
C ILE A 135 8.94 0.36 6.49
N LEU A 136 9.62 -0.53 5.80
CA LEU A 136 10.89 -1.09 6.26
C LEU A 136 12.02 -0.73 5.30
N GLU A 137 13.21 -0.53 5.85
CA GLU A 137 14.39 -0.12 5.11
C GLU A 137 14.95 -1.27 4.26
N ALA A 138 15.40 -0.92 3.02
CA ALA A 138 16.22 -1.77 2.16
C ALA A 138 17.31 -0.97 1.46
N HIS A 139 18.49 -1.57 1.34
CA HIS A 139 19.69 -0.96 0.74
C HIS A 139 20.24 -1.77 -0.45
N ASN A 140 19.57 -2.82 -0.88
CA ASN A 140 19.87 -3.59 -2.08
C ASN A 140 18.68 -4.49 -2.45
N GLY A 141 18.79 -5.18 -3.61
CA GLY A 141 17.76 -6.07 -4.09
C GLY A 141 17.45 -7.26 -3.16
N LEU A 142 18.44 -7.80 -2.45
CA LEU A 142 18.23 -8.91 -1.53
C LEU A 142 17.38 -8.49 -0.32
N THR A 143 17.70 -7.37 0.32
CA THR A 143 16.94 -6.87 1.45
C THR A 143 15.52 -6.47 1.03
N ALA A 144 15.36 -5.88 -0.16
CA ALA A 144 14.05 -5.60 -0.73
C ALA A 144 13.22 -6.88 -0.99
N LYS A 145 13.86 -7.94 -1.48
CA LYS A 145 13.21 -9.25 -1.69
C LYS A 145 12.75 -9.87 -0.37
N ILE A 146 13.55 -9.79 0.67
CA ILE A 146 13.17 -10.26 2.02
C ILE A 146 11.92 -9.51 2.50
N ILE A 147 11.87 -8.17 2.36
CA ILE A 147 10.72 -7.37 2.76
C ILE A 147 9.47 -7.71 1.93
N GLU A 148 9.62 -7.91 0.62
CA GLU A 148 8.51 -8.28 -0.26
C GLU A 148 7.86 -9.61 0.16
N GLU A 149 8.67 -10.59 0.57
CA GLU A 149 8.19 -11.93 0.93
C GLU A 149 7.79 -12.06 2.41
N THR A 150 8.27 -11.15 3.28
CA THR A 150 7.96 -11.22 4.71
C THR A 150 6.49 -10.91 4.98
N SER A 151 5.81 -11.89 5.54
CA SER A 151 4.45 -11.71 6.05
C SER A 151 4.18 -12.72 7.18
N ILE A 152 3.32 -12.34 8.10
CA ILE A 152 2.80 -13.23 9.13
C ILE A 152 1.27 -13.29 9.01
N GLU A 153 0.71 -14.41 9.40
CA GLU A 153 -0.73 -14.57 9.53
C GLU A 153 -1.09 -14.67 11.02
N ASP A 154 -1.95 -13.78 11.46
CA ASP A 154 -2.40 -13.67 12.84
C ASP A 154 -3.92 -13.62 12.85
N ASN A 155 -4.55 -14.69 13.35
CA ASN A 155 -6.01 -14.86 13.35
C ASN A 155 -6.64 -14.66 11.95
N GLY A 156 -5.95 -15.09 10.88
CA GLY A 156 -6.37 -14.96 9.49
C GLY A 156 -6.24 -13.54 8.93
N ILE A 157 -5.66 -12.61 9.70
CA ILE A 157 -5.24 -11.29 9.23
C ILE A 157 -3.80 -11.41 8.74
N ARG A 158 -3.59 -11.17 7.45
CA ARG A 158 -2.24 -11.11 6.89
C ARG A 158 -1.60 -9.76 7.21
N LYS A 159 -0.50 -9.78 7.94
CA LYS A 159 0.32 -8.61 8.26
C LYS A 159 1.59 -8.65 7.44
N GLU A 160 1.90 -7.58 6.73
CA GLU A 160 3.11 -7.40 5.93
C GLU A 160 3.58 -5.95 6.01
N PHE A 161 4.80 -5.66 5.55
CA PHE A 161 5.24 -4.29 5.33
C PHE A 161 4.52 -3.72 4.10
N ASP A 162 4.13 -2.46 4.17
CA ASP A 162 3.33 -1.79 3.14
C ASP A 162 4.20 -1.20 2.02
N GLY A 163 5.45 -0.86 2.35
CA GLY A 163 6.39 -0.25 1.43
C GLY A 163 7.84 -0.43 1.88
N ILE A 164 8.75 0.14 1.11
CA ILE A 164 10.19 0.09 1.31
C ILE A 164 10.73 1.51 1.42
N TRP A 165 11.65 1.72 2.35
CA TRP A 165 12.43 2.95 2.47
C TRP A 165 13.87 2.69 2.06
N ILE A 166 14.38 3.47 1.11
CA ILE A 166 15.78 3.49 0.74
C ILE A 166 16.45 4.64 1.50
N SER A 167 17.17 4.30 2.58
CA SER A 167 17.86 5.24 3.44
C SER A 167 19.20 5.64 2.84
N SER A 168 19.57 6.91 2.94
CA SER A 168 20.90 7.40 2.57
C SER A 168 22.00 6.82 3.45
N LEU A 169 21.70 6.60 4.73
CA LEU A 169 22.65 6.02 5.69
C LEU A 169 23.04 4.59 5.31
N THR A 170 22.06 3.71 5.16
CA THR A 170 22.33 2.29 4.87
C THR A 170 22.85 2.08 3.47
N ASP A 171 22.40 2.88 2.49
CA ASP A 171 22.97 2.87 1.13
C ASP A 171 24.45 3.29 1.15
N SER A 172 24.82 4.34 1.90
CA SER A 172 26.20 4.77 2.05
C SER A 172 27.06 3.69 2.73
N VAL A 173 26.59 3.16 3.86
CA VAL A 173 27.33 2.15 4.63
C VAL A 173 27.50 0.86 3.84
N SER A 174 26.48 0.43 3.08
CA SER A 174 26.57 -0.77 2.22
C SER A 174 27.64 -0.65 1.14
N LYS A 175 28.02 0.58 0.77
CA LYS A 175 29.08 0.92 -0.19
C LYS A 175 30.41 1.27 0.50
N GLY A 176 30.52 1.07 1.81
CA GLY A 176 31.72 1.39 2.61
C GLY A 176 32.01 2.90 2.70
N LYS A 177 30.99 3.74 2.61
CA LYS A 177 31.11 5.21 2.65
C LYS A 177 30.39 5.77 3.89
N PRO A 178 30.86 6.89 4.43
CA PRO A 178 30.12 7.62 5.47
C PRO A 178 28.89 8.30 4.85
N ASP A 179 27.85 8.47 5.68
CA ASP A 179 26.62 9.15 5.28
C ASP A 179 26.75 10.69 5.43
N ILE A 180 27.49 11.28 4.52
CA ILE A 180 27.78 12.72 4.46
C ILE A 180 27.55 13.31 3.06
N GLY A 181 26.69 12.68 2.26
CA GLY A 181 26.38 13.13 0.90
C GLY A 181 27.46 12.81 -0.13
N VAL A 182 28.37 11.83 0.13
CA VAL A 182 29.43 11.45 -0.81
C VAL A 182 29.01 10.44 -1.87
N ILE A 183 27.86 9.83 -1.71
CA ILE A 183 27.28 8.94 -2.73
C ILE A 183 26.54 9.80 -3.74
N ASP A 184 27.02 9.78 -4.96
CA ASP A 184 26.38 10.50 -6.07
C ASP A 184 25.05 9.87 -6.46
N PHE A 185 24.22 10.68 -7.15
CA PHE A 185 22.86 10.25 -7.52
C PHE A 185 22.85 9.04 -8.46
N THR A 186 23.83 8.93 -9.38
CA THR A 186 23.92 7.76 -10.28
C THR A 186 24.13 6.47 -9.52
N SER A 187 25.03 6.50 -8.53
CA SER A 187 25.26 5.35 -7.64
C SER A 187 24.01 4.99 -6.83
N ARG A 188 23.22 5.99 -6.41
CA ARG A 188 21.92 5.76 -5.74
C ARG A 188 20.88 5.19 -6.67
N LEU A 189 20.84 5.61 -7.93
CA LEU A 189 19.96 5.02 -8.95
C LEU A 189 20.17 3.52 -9.10
N ASN A 190 21.41 3.05 -9.10
CA ASN A 190 21.69 1.60 -9.16
C ASN A 190 21.08 0.83 -7.99
N THR A 191 21.09 1.41 -6.79
CA THR A 191 20.42 0.80 -5.62
C THR A 191 18.90 0.80 -5.80
N ILE A 192 18.34 1.91 -6.27
CA ILE A 192 16.91 2.05 -6.54
C ILE A 192 16.45 1.02 -7.56
N GLU A 193 17.17 0.85 -8.67
CA GLU A 193 16.87 -0.15 -9.71
C GLU A 193 16.87 -1.57 -9.15
N GLN A 194 17.87 -1.96 -8.37
CA GLN A 194 17.90 -3.28 -7.71
C GLN A 194 16.68 -3.51 -6.81
N VAL A 195 16.25 -2.49 -6.07
CA VAL A 195 15.07 -2.55 -5.22
C VAL A 195 13.80 -2.65 -6.07
N LEU A 196 13.69 -1.86 -7.16
CA LEU A 196 12.55 -1.87 -8.08
C LEU A 196 12.32 -3.25 -8.71
N GLU A 197 13.40 -3.93 -9.11
CA GLU A 197 13.34 -5.29 -9.67
C GLU A 197 12.88 -6.34 -8.64
N SER A 198 13.04 -6.06 -7.35
CA SER A 198 12.80 -7.02 -6.28
C SER A 198 11.44 -6.89 -5.62
N THR A 199 10.69 -5.79 -5.86
CA THR A 199 9.46 -5.49 -5.14
C THR A 199 8.37 -4.85 -6.01
N THR A 200 7.12 -5.16 -5.67
CA THR A 200 5.93 -4.45 -6.17
C THR A 200 5.40 -3.42 -5.16
N LYS A 201 6.05 -3.28 -3.99
CA LYS A 201 5.65 -2.34 -2.96
C LYS A 201 6.02 -0.89 -3.33
N PRO A 202 5.34 0.11 -2.78
CA PRO A 202 5.77 1.51 -2.87
C PRO A 202 7.18 1.70 -2.31
N ILE A 203 7.93 2.60 -2.94
CA ILE A 203 9.28 2.97 -2.51
C ILE A 203 9.29 4.42 -2.09
N ILE A 204 9.88 4.68 -0.92
CA ILE A 204 10.18 6.02 -0.39
C ILE A 204 11.69 6.18 -0.40
N LEU A 205 12.20 7.26 -0.99
CA LEU A 205 13.62 7.57 -1.02
C LEU A 205 13.95 8.65 0.01
N ASP A 206 15.00 8.43 0.78
CA ASP A 206 15.69 9.47 1.53
C ASP A 206 16.57 10.27 0.55
N GLY A 207 16.18 11.49 0.26
CA GLY A 207 16.82 12.40 -0.68
C GLY A 207 17.86 13.32 -0.04
N ASP A 208 18.29 13.05 1.20
CA ASP A 208 19.15 13.95 1.98
C ASP A 208 18.55 15.36 2.07
N SER A 209 19.31 16.41 1.69
CA SER A 209 18.78 17.79 1.60
C SER A 209 18.14 18.12 0.24
N GLY A 210 18.12 17.16 -0.69
CA GLY A 210 17.71 17.41 -2.09
C GLY A 210 18.77 18.09 -2.94
N GLY A 211 19.88 18.55 -2.37
CA GLY A 211 20.93 19.32 -3.08
C GLY A 211 20.45 20.70 -3.52
N GLU A 212 21.07 21.24 -4.58
CA GLU A 212 20.65 22.50 -5.22
C GLU A 212 19.30 22.31 -5.92
N VAL A 213 18.52 23.39 -6.06
CA VAL A 213 17.15 23.34 -6.60
C VAL A 213 17.10 22.69 -7.99
N GLU A 214 18.02 23.05 -8.86
CA GLU A 214 18.11 22.49 -10.22
C GLU A 214 18.36 20.97 -10.20
N HIS A 215 19.23 20.49 -9.33
CA HIS A 215 19.48 19.06 -9.16
C HIS A 215 18.27 18.35 -8.58
N PHE A 216 17.58 18.96 -7.62
CA PHE A 216 16.37 18.42 -7.02
C PHE A 216 15.26 18.22 -8.05
N ILE A 217 15.00 19.19 -8.91
CA ILE A 217 14.01 19.09 -9.99
C ILE A 217 14.29 17.87 -10.89
N PHE A 218 15.52 17.72 -11.36
CA PHE A 218 15.87 16.60 -12.24
C PHE A 218 15.88 15.25 -11.51
N MET A 219 16.24 15.24 -10.23
CA MET A 219 16.14 14.06 -9.38
C MET A 219 14.69 13.62 -9.25
N VAL A 220 13.77 14.52 -8.89
CA VAL A 220 12.33 14.21 -8.77
C VAL A 220 11.76 13.67 -10.06
N ARG A 221 12.02 14.31 -11.19
CA ARG A 221 11.59 13.85 -12.53
C ARG A 221 12.10 12.45 -12.87
N THR A 222 13.33 12.13 -12.49
CA THR A 222 13.91 10.80 -12.73
C THR A 222 13.27 9.76 -11.84
N LEU A 223 13.06 10.06 -10.56
CA LEU A 223 12.42 9.17 -9.58
C LEU A 223 10.96 8.90 -9.95
N GLU A 224 10.23 9.92 -10.42
CA GLU A 224 8.86 9.76 -10.90
C GLU A 224 8.78 8.79 -12.09
N ARG A 225 9.65 8.95 -13.11
CA ARG A 225 9.70 8.02 -14.24
C ARG A 225 10.00 6.58 -13.83
N LEU A 226 10.82 6.38 -12.79
CA LEU A 226 11.13 5.06 -12.24
C LEU A 226 10.00 4.51 -11.37
N GLY A 227 9.07 5.35 -10.92
CA GLY A 227 7.95 4.95 -10.06
C GLY A 227 8.29 4.92 -8.58
N VAL A 228 9.26 5.71 -8.13
CA VAL A 228 9.47 5.99 -6.71
C VAL A 228 8.27 6.76 -6.20
N SER A 229 7.68 6.32 -5.10
CA SER A 229 6.35 6.77 -4.67
C SER A 229 6.38 8.05 -3.82
N ALA A 230 7.50 8.31 -3.17
CA ALA A 230 7.74 9.52 -2.38
C ALA A 230 9.22 9.75 -2.18
N ILE A 231 9.58 11.00 -1.93
CA ILE A 231 10.92 11.41 -1.50
C ILE A 231 10.81 12.18 -0.18
N ILE A 232 11.74 11.93 0.72
CA ILE A 232 11.92 12.69 1.96
C ILE A 232 13.18 13.53 1.80
N ILE A 233 13.07 14.83 2.04
CA ILE A 233 14.23 15.74 2.08
C ILE A 233 14.28 16.48 3.40
N GLU A 234 15.49 16.71 3.88
CA GLU A 234 15.76 17.44 5.11
C GLU A 234 15.96 18.94 4.83
N ASP A 235 15.43 19.78 5.70
CA ASP A 235 15.58 21.25 5.65
C ASP A 235 16.97 21.72 6.14
N LYS A 236 18.02 21.13 5.56
CA LYS A 236 19.40 21.42 5.90
C LYS A 236 20.12 22.17 4.79
N VAL A 237 20.99 23.10 5.18
CA VAL A 237 21.88 23.83 4.28
C VAL A 237 23.29 23.23 4.29
N GLY A 238 23.83 23.02 3.09
CA GLY A 238 25.18 22.46 2.90
C GLY A 238 25.21 20.94 2.93
N LEU A 239 26.42 20.39 3.02
CA LEU A 239 26.60 18.95 3.04
C LEU A 239 26.04 18.33 4.32
N LYS A 240 25.41 17.18 4.16
CA LYS A 240 24.94 16.35 5.27
C LYS A 240 26.09 16.02 6.22
N LYS A 241 25.84 16.13 7.49
CA LYS A 241 26.75 15.73 8.55
C LYS A 241 26.02 14.68 9.40
N ASN A 242 26.59 13.48 9.45
CA ASN A 242 25.96 12.39 10.17
C ASN A 242 26.23 12.51 11.67
N SER A 243 25.17 12.52 12.47
CA SER A 243 25.22 12.56 13.93
C SER A 243 25.84 11.30 14.56
N LEU A 244 25.98 10.18 13.83
CA LEU A 244 26.65 8.98 14.31
C LEU A 244 28.15 9.17 14.54
N TYR A 245 28.75 10.19 13.93
CA TYR A 245 30.19 10.48 14.07
C TYR A 245 30.53 11.60 15.07
N GLY A 246 29.54 12.04 15.85
CA GLY A 246 29.74 13.03 16.92
C GLY A 246 28.56 14.01 17.01
N ILE A 247 28.20 14.33 18.25
CA ILE A 247 27.12 15.28 18.57
C ILE A 247 27.54 16.74 18.37
N ASP A 248 28.84 17.01 18.19
CA ASP A 248 29.38 18.37 18.05
C ASP A 248 29.34 18.94 16.63
N VAL A 249 28.77 18.18 15.69
CA VAL A 249 28.65 18.63 14.30
C VAL A 249 27.38 19.45 14.14
N GLY A 250 27.47 20.75 14.32
CA GLY A 250 26.37 21.68 14.10
C GLY A 250 25.81 21.56 12.67
N GLN A 251 24.54 21.23 12.55
CA GLN A 251 23.80 21.29 11.29
C GLN A 251 23.07 22.62 11.20
N LYS A 252 23.12 23.26 10.04
CA LYS A 252 22.41 24.52 9.79
C LYS A 252 21.08 24.21 9.10
N GLN A 253 19.98 24.60 9.73
CA GLN A 253 18.65 24.51 9.16
C GLN A 253 18.48 25.58 8.07
N ASP A 254 17.81 25.26 6.98
CA ASP A 254 17.39 26.21 5.96
C ASP A 254 16.24 27.09 6.47
N ASN A 255 16.02 28.23 5.86
CA ASN A 255 14.86 29.03 6.18
C ASN A 255 13.61 28.46 5.47
N VAL A 256 12.45 28.72 6.07
CA VAL A 256 11.18 28.17 5.61
C VAL A 256 10.85 28.57 4.16
N GLU A 257 11.16 29.80 3.77
CA GLU A 257 10.87 30.31 2.42
C GLU A 257 11.73 29.62 1.36
N SER A 258 13.05 29.52 1.58
CA SER A 258 13.97 28.83 0.69
C SER A 258 13.60 27.37 0.52
N PHE A 259 13.37 26.67 1.62
CA PHE A 259 13.01 25.25 1.59
C PHE A 259 11.64 24.99 0.95
N SER A 260 10.64 25.85 1.23
CA SER A 260 9.32 25.76 0.59
C SER A 260 9.40 26.02 -0.91
N ASN A 261 10.24 26.93 -1.35
CA ASN A 261 10.47 27.18 -2.77
C ASN A 261 11.11 25.96 -3.45
N LYS A 262 12.13 25.35 -2.83
CA LYS A 262 12.71 24.09 -3.34
C LYS A 262 11.66 23.00 -3.53
N ILE A 263 10.79 22.77 -2.54
CA ILE A 263 9.71 21.77 -2.63
C ILE A 263 8.72 22.10 -3.76
N ARG A 264 8.42 23.39 -3.95
CA ARG A 264 7.47 23.84 -4.98
C ARG A 264 8.00 23.66 -6.39
N GLU A 265 9.30 23.83 -6.58
CA GLU A 265 9.96 23.68 -7.89
C GLU A 265 10.16 22.21 -8.28
N GLY A 266 10.35 21.32 -7.33
CA GLY A 266 10.45 19.86 -7.55
C GLY A 266 9.11 19.18 -7.68
#